data_de77653b420fe9b7479dbc11668862cf
#
_entry.id   de77653b420fe9b7479dbc11668862cf
#
_cell.length_a   1.000
_cell.length_b   1.000
_cell.length_c   1.000
_cell.angle_alpha   90.00
_cell.angle_beta   90.00
_cell.angle_gamma   90.00
#
_symmetry.space_group_name_H-M   'P 1'
#
loop_
_entity.id
_entity.type
_entity.pdbx_description
1 polymer ?
#
loop_
_entity_poly.entity_id
_entity_poly.type
_entity_poly.pdbx_seq_one_letter_code
_entity_poly.pdbx_strand_id
1 'polypeptide(L)'
;MATKGTVLGVIANMVTLTVDGPVAQNEICYISTGGDRLMAEVIKVVGKNVYVQVFESTRGLKVGAEAEFTGHMLEVTLGPGMLSKNYDGLQNDLDKMEGVFLKRGQYTYPLDKEKKWLFKPIVKAGDEVGPSAWLGEVEENHQPLKIMVPFQLQGTYKVKSIVEKGEYTIEDTVAVLTDAEGNDIPVNMIQKWPVKKAMTNYKEKPRPYKLLETGVRVIDTMNPIVEGGTGFIPGPFGTGKTVLQHAISKQAEADIVIIAACGERANEVVEIFTEFPELVDPHTGRKLMERTIIVANTSNMPVAAREASVYTAMTMAEFYRAMGLKVLLMADSTSRWAQALREMSNRMEELPGPDAFPMDISAIISNFYGRAGYVHLNNGATGSITFIGTVSPAGGNLKEPVTENTKKVARCFYALEQERADRKRYPAVNPIDSYSKYLEYPEFEAYITEHINAEWTGKVTELKTRLLRGKEIAEQINILGDDGVPVEYHVIFWKSELIDFVILQQDAFDEVDAVTPMERQEEIVNMVIDICHTDFSFDNFVEVMDFFKKMINICKQMNYAQFRSPQYVEFQKQLQELVAERKVK
;
A
#
# COMPACT_ATOMS: atom_id res chain seq x y z
N MET A 1 -29.70 -26.47 -7.79
CA MET A 1 -30.72 -25.43 -7.55
C MET A 1 -30.10 -24.45 -6.55
N ALA A 2 -30.28 -23.15 -6.76
CA ALA A 2 -29.81 -22.15 -5.80
C ALA A 2 -30.59 -22.29 -4.48
N THR A 3 -29.89 -22.25 -3.34
CA THR A 3 -30.56 -22.27 -2.02
C THR A 3 -31.36 -20.98 -1.85
N LYS A 4 -32.57 -21.11 -1.34
CA LYS A 4 -33.44 -19.98 -1.02
C LYS A 4 -33.54 -19.77 0.48
N GLY A 5 -33.81 -18.55 0.87
CA GLY A 5 -34.02 -18.18 2.26
C GLY A 5 -35.12 -17.16 2.44
N THR A 6 -35.58 -17.03 3.67
CA THR A 6 -36.62 -16.06 4.07
C THR A 6 -36.14 -15.27 5.28
N VAL A 7 -36.31 -13.94 5.25
CA VAL A 7 -35.93 -13.04 6.33
C VAL A 7 -36.77 -13.30 7.58
N LEU A 8 -36.10 -13.62 8.68
CA LEU A 8 -36.71 -13.81 10.01
C LEU A 8 -36.60 -12.56 10.89
N GLY A 9 -35.53 -11.81 10.74
CA GLY A 9 -35.27 -10.63 11.55
C GLY A 9 -34.21 -9.71 10.95
N VAL A 10 -34.26 -8.43 11.31
CA VAL A 10 -33.35 -7.39 10.82
C VAL A 10 -32.87 -6.57 12.02
N ILE A 11 -31.56 -6.48 12.21
CA ILE A 11 -30.92 -5.65 13.23
C ILE A 11 -29.83 -4.81 12.54
N ALA A 12 -30.10 -3.54 12.30
CA ALA A 12 -29.24 -2.69 11.49
C ALA A 12 -28.94 -3.37 10.13
N ASN A 13 -27.68 -3.57 9.76
CA ASN A 13 -27.29 -4.24 8.52
C ASN A 13 -27.15 -5.77 8.67
N MET A 14 -27.43 -6.31 9.84
CA MET A 14 -27.45 -7.75 10.10
C MET A 14 -28.85 -8.30 9.89
N VAL A 15 -28.97 -9.33 9.08
CA VAL A 15 -30.25 -9.99 8.75
C VAL A 15 -30.15 -11.47 9.09
N THR A 16 -31.16 -11.97 9.79
CA THR A 16 -31.30 -13.40 10.07
C THR A 16 -32.24 -14.01 9.02
N LEU A 17 -31.79 -15.06 8.38
CA LEU A 17 -32.54 -15.83 7.38
C LEU A 17 -32.78 -17.26 7.86
N THR A 18 -33.88 -17.86 7.45
CA THR A 18 -34.03 -19.33 7.44
C THR A 18 -33.83 -19.83 6.04
N VAL A 19 -33.17 -20.98 5.85
CA VAL A 19 -32.79 -21.50 4.53
C VAL A 19 -33.33 -22.91 4.32
N ASP A 20 -33.59 -23.24 3.05
CA ASP A 20 -34.12 -24.54 2.59
C ASP A 20 -33.05 -25.51 2.08
N GLY A 21 -31.79 -25.07 2.00
CA GLY A 21 -30.68 -25.85 1.48
C GLY A 21 -29.35 -25.53 2.14
N PRO A 22 -28.25 -26.13 1.66
CA PRO A 22 -26.91 -25.86 2.18
C PRO A 22 -26.44 -24.44 1.84
N VAL A 23 -25.77 -23.80 2.80
CA VAL A 23 -25.15 -22.47 2.67
C VAL A 23 -23.79 -22.50 3.31
N ALA A 24 -22.81 -21.89 2.67
CA ALA A 24 -21.44 -21.77 3.18
C ALA A 24 -21.19 -20.41 3.84
N GLN A 25 -20.24 -20.35 4.75
CA GLN A 25 -19.74 -19.09 5.29
C GLN A 25 -19.05 -18.27 4.19
N ASN A 26 -19.19 -16.95 4.23
CA ASN A 26 -18.74 -15.99 3.22
C ASN A 26 -19.44 -16.09 1.85
N GLU A 27 -20.48 -16.90 1.73
CA GLU A 27 -21.29 -16.97 0.52
C GLU A 27 -22.09 -15.68 0.35
N ILE A 28 -22.29 -15.26 -0.89
CA ILE A 28 -23.09 -14.09 -1.24
C ILE A 28 -24.54 -14.50 -1.46
N CYS A 29 -25.47 -13.70 -0.96
CA CYS A 29 -26.89 -13.79 -1.28
C CYS A 29 -27.46 -12.42 -1.66
N TYR A 30 -28.60 -12.45 -2.33
CA TYR A 30 -29.38 -11.27 -2.66
C TYR A 30 -30.74 -11.32 -1.99
N ILE A 31 -31.08 -10.28 -1.23
CA ILE A 31 -32.37 -10.14 -0.55
C ILE A 31 -33.23 -9.19 -1.34
N SER A 32 -34.43 -9.64 -1.73
CA SER A 32 -35.38 -8.87 -2.52
C SER A 32 -36.25 -7.99 -1.61
N THR A 33 -36.35 -6.71 -1.91
CA THR A 33 -37.17 -5.77 -1.14
C THR A 33 -37.65 -4.61 -2.01
N GLY A 34 -38.96 -4.45 -2.17
CA GLY A 34 -39.58 -3.31 -2.85
C GLY A 34 -39.10 -3.02 -4.28
N GLY A 35 -38.60 -4.03 -4.99
CA GLY A 35 -38.02 -3.90 -6.34
C GLY A 35 -36.51 -3.83 -6.37
N ASP A 36 -35.86 -3.63 -5.23
CA ASP A 36 -34.41 -3.64 -5.09
C ASP A 36 -33.88 -5.04 -4.73
N ARG A 37 -32.67 -5.35 -5.13
CA ARG A 37 -31.92 -6.53 -4.69
C ARG A 37 -30.72 -6.07 -3.86
N LEU A 38 -30.71 -6.44 -2.58
CA LEU A 38 -29.64 -6.07 -1.65
C LEU A 38 -28.63 -7.20 -1.57
N MET A 39 -27.37 -6.92 -1.85
CA MET A 39 -26.28 -7.87 -1.69
C MET A 39 -25.93 -8.05 -0.22
N ALA A 40 -25.73 -9.29 0.20
CA ALA A 40 -25.32 -9.62 1.56
C ALA A 40 -24.33 -10.78 1.56
N GLU A 41 -23.49 -10.84 2.60
CA GLU A 41 -22.51 -11.90 2.84
C GLU A 41 -22.89 -12.71 4.07
N VAL A 42 -22.79 -14.03 3.96
CA VAL A 42 -22.99 -14.95 5.08
C VAL A 42 -21.85 -14.84 6.08
N ILE A 43 -22.18 -14.47 7.31
CA ILE A 43 -21.21 -14.35 8.39
C ILE A 43 -21.21 -15.58 9.29
N LYS A 44 -22.40 -16.15 9.57
CA LYS A 44 -22.56 -17.28 10.48
C LYS A 44 -23.70 -18.17 10.05
N VAL A 45 -23.51 -19.48 10.19
CA VAL A 45 -24.53 -20.50 9.91
C VAL A 45 -24.75 -21.33 11.16
N VAL A 46 -26.00 -21.43 11.63
CA VAL A 46 -26.39 -22.22 12.79
C VAL A 46 -27.64 -23.04 12.45
N GLY A 47 -27.45 -24.29 12.06
CA GLY A 47 -28.56 -25.14 11.59
C GLY A 47 -29.18 -24.56 10.34
N LYS A 48 -30.49 -24.26 10.39
CA LYS A 48 -31.22 -23.60 9.31
C LYS A 48 -31.23 -22.08 9.36
N ASN A 49 -30.66 -21.51 10.43
CA ASN A 49 -30.54 -20.06 10.60
C ASN A 49 -29.21 -19.58 10.06
N VAL A 50 -29.28 -18.60 9.17
CA VAL A 50 -28.13 -17.96 8.54
C VAL A 50 -28.14 -16.49 8.89
N TYR A 51 -27.02 -16.00 9.37
CA TYR A 51 -26.81 -14.59 9.68
C TYR A 51 -26.01 -13.99 8.55
N VAL A 52 -26.57 -12.97 7.91
CA VAL A 52 -25.93 -12.28 6.79
C VAL A 52 -25.76 -10.81 7.10
N GLN A 53 -24.68 -10.24 6.60
CA GLN A 53 -24.43 -8.82 6.66
C GLN A 53 -24.70 -8.20 5.30
N VAL A 54 -25.63 -7.24 5.26
CA VAL A 54 -26.00 -6.52 4.04
C VAL A 54 -24.96 -5.42 3.78
N PHE A 55 -24.50 -5.32 2.54
CA PHE A 55 -23.55 -4.30 2.10
C PHE A 55 -24.14 -2.89 1.96
N GLU A 56 -25.46 -2.79 1.99
CA GLU A 56 -26.22 -1.56 1.78
C GLU A 56 -27.16 -1.28 2.95
N SER A 57 -27.93 -0.17 2.85
CA SER A 57 -28.94 0.16 3.84
C SER A 57 -30.10 -0.83 3.83
N THR A 58 -30.43 -1.39 4.98
CA THR A 58 -31.56 -2.30 5.19
C THR A 58 -32.90 -1.60 5.45
N ARG A 59 -32.96 -0.26 5.36
CA ARG A 59 -34.18 0.50 5.62
C ARG A 59 -35.33 0.01 4.74
N GLY A 60 -36.45 -0.30 5.35
CA GLY A 60 -37.65 -0.82 4.66
C GLY A 60 -37.61 -2.31 4.33
N LEU A 61 -36.55 -3.04 4.67
CA LEU A 61 -36.51 -4.51 4.57
C LEU A 61 -37.46 -5.09 5.60
N LYS A 62 -38.32 -6.01 5.15
CA LYS A 62 -39.37 -6.64 5.97
C LYS A 62 -39.07 -8.09 6.26
N VAL A 63 -39.54 -8.59 7.40
CA VAL A 63 -39.62 -10.03 7.68
C VAL A 63 -40.48 -10.69 6.63
N GLY A 64 -40.09 -11.88 6.18
CA GLY A 64 -40.75 -12.61 5.09
C GLY A 64 -40.20 -12.28 3.69
N ALA A 65 -39.26 -11.32 3.56
CA ALA A 65 -38.59 -11.07 2.27
C ALA A 65 -37.77 -12.29 1.83
N GLU A 66 -37.72 -12.52 0.53
CA GLU A 66 -37.01 -13.67 -0.06
C GLU A 66 -35.53 -13.34 -0.26
N ALA A 67 -34.68 -14.34 -0.04
CA ALA A 67 -33.26 -14.31 -0.33
C ALA A 67 -32.85 -15.46 -1.25
N GLU A 68 -31.91 -15.21 -2.14
CA GLU A 68 -31.35 -16.18 -3.08
C GLU A 68 -29.82 -16.23 -2.91
N PHE A 69 -29.33 -17.43 -2.63
CA PHE A 69 -27.89 -17.69 -2.41
C PHE A 69 -27.21 -18.03 -3.73
N THR A 70 -25.99 -17.50 -3.92
CA THR A 70 -25.28 -17.58 -5.21
C THR A 70 -24.37 -18.81 -5.35
N GLY A 71 -24.04 -19.46 -4.23
CA GLY A 71 -23.08 -20.57 -4.20
C GLY A 71 -21.60 -20.14 -4.27
N HIS A 72 -21.32 -18.84 -4.28
CA HIS A 72 -19.95 -18.33 -4.31
C HIS A 72 -19.74 -17.15 -3.35
N MET A 73 -18.48 -16.91 -2.98
CA MET A 73 -18.05 -15.76 -2.17
C MET A 73 -18.09 -14.47 -2.98
N LEU A 74 -17.88 -13.32 -2.30
CA LEU A 74 -17.68 -12.05 -2.98
C LEU A 74 -16.48 -12.14 -3.93
N GLU A 75 -16.72 -11.87 -5.20
CA GLU A 75 -15.73 -11.95 -6.28
C GLU A 75 -15.50 -10.58 -6.92
N VAL A 76 -14.30 -10.39 -7.45
CA VAL A 76 -13.97 -9.28 -8.34
C VAL A 76 -13.77 -9.78 -9.76
N THR A 77 -14.09 -8.94 -10.73
CA THR A 77 -13.85 -9.18 -12.15
C THR A 77 -12.48 -8.59 -12.51
N LEU A 78 -11.57 -9.44 -12.96
CA LEU A 78 -10.19 -9.09 -13.27
C LEU A 78 -9.95 -9.18 -14.78
N GLY A 79 -9.44 -8.13 -15.37
CA GLY A 79 -9.18 -8.06 -16.79
C GLY A 79 -8.68 -6.68 -17.24
N PRO A 80 -8.43 -6.49 -18.54
CA PRO A 80 -8.05 -5.20 -19.08
C PRO A 80 -9.15 -4.14 -18.88
N GLY A 81 -8.75 -2.91 -18.58
CA GLY A 81 -9.67 -1.79 -18.36
C GLY A 81 -9.84 -1.38 -16.90
N MET A 82 -9.05 -1.95 -15.97
CA MET A 82 -9.06 -1.54 -14.56
C MET A 82 -8.18 -0.33 -14.27
N LEU A 83 -7.13 -0.08 -15.05
CA LEU A 83 -6.25 1.06 -14.84
C LEU A 83 -6.98 2.38 -15.07
N SER A 84 -6.60 3.40 -14.36
CA SER A 84 -7.22 4.74 -14.37
C SER A 84 -8.67 4.77 -13.86
N LYS A 85 -9.09 3.74 -13.13
CA LYS A 85 -10.46 3.62 -12.63
C LYS A 85 -10.57 3.89 -11.14
N ASN A 86 -11.75 4.39 -10.77
CA ASN A 86 -12.18 4.60 -9.40
C ASN A 86 -13.28 3.58 -9.09
N TYR A 87 -13.00 2.65 -8.16
CA TYR A 87 -13.95 1.64 -7.72
C TYR A 87 -14.36 1.85 -6.27
N ASP A 88 -15.51 1.34 -5.91
CA ASP A 88 -15.86 1.11 -4.50
C ASP A 88 -15.35 -0.26 -4.00
N GLY A 89 -15.62 -0.58 -2.74
CA GLY A 89 -15.23 -1.85 -2.13
C GLY A 89 -15.85 -3.11 -2.77
N LEU A 90 -16.93 -2.96 -3.54
CA LEU A 90 -17.60 -4.01 -4.27
C LEU A 90 -17.27 -4.01 -5.78
N GLN A 91 -16.28 -3.22 -6.16
CA GLN A 91 -15.83 -3.02 -7.54
C GLN A 91 -16.91 -2.37 -8.46
N ASN A 92 -17.78 -1.53 -7.90
CA ASN A 92 -18.61 -0.68 -8.75
C ASN A 92 -17.74 0.47 -9.31
N ASP A 93 -17.89 0.74 -10.61
CA ASP A 93 -17.20 1.85 -11.29
C ASP A 93 -17.85 3.17 -10.87
N LEU A 94 -17.16 3.94 -10.03
CA LEU A 94 -17.67 5.20 -9.49
C LEU A 94 -17.79 6.30 -10.55
N ASP A 95 -17.04 6.22 -11.63
CA ASP A 95 -17.11 7.18 -12.74
C ASP A 95 -18.42 7.04 -13.55
N LYS A 96 -19.09 5.88 -13.46
CA LYS A 96 -20.39 5.62 -14.08
C LYS A 96 -21.56 5.93 -13.16
N MET A 97 -21.30 6.31 -11.92
CA MET A 97 -22.36 6.58 -10.92
C MET A 97 -22.62 8.08 -10.79
N GLU A 98 -23.87 8.45 -10.65
CA GLU A 98 -24.25 9.82 -10.31
C GLU A 98 -23.99 10.09 -8.81
N GLY A 99 -22.83 10.68 -8.48
CA GLY A 99 -22.46 11.10 -7.13
C GLY A 99 -21.46 10.15 -6.44
N VAL A 100 -20.86 10.64 -5.35
CA VAL A 100 -19.81 9.98 -4.56
C VAL A 100 -20.32 8.79 -3.73
N PHE A 101 -21.64 8.57 -3.68
CA PHE A 101 -22.28 7.59 -2.80
C PHE A 101 -23.03 6.53 -3.59
N LEU A 102 -22.84 5.27 -3.21
CA LEU A 102 -23.65 4.15 -3.67
C LEU A 102 -25.13 4.39 -3.42
N LYS A 103 -25.92 4.45 -4.48
CA LYS A 103 -27.37 4.35 -4.39
C LYS A 103 -27.75 2.88 -4.19
N ARG A 104 -28.70 2.65 -3.29
CA ARG A 104 -29.21 1.34 -2.94
C ARG A 104 -29.66 0.55 -4.18
N GLY A 105 -29.22 -0.71 -4.30
CA GLY A 105 -29.59 -1.61 -5.39
C GLY A 105 -28.97 -1.27 -6.75
N GLN A 106 -28.03 -0.35 -6.82
CA GLN A 106 -27.32 0.00 -8.05
C GLN A 106 -25.95 -0.67 -8.08
N TYR A 107 -25.74 -1.52 -9.07
CA TYR A 107 -24.46 -2.16 -9.35
C TYR A 107 -24.02 -1.80 -10.77
N THR A 108 -22.77 -1.45 -10.95
CA THR A 108 -22.18 -1.19 -12.25
C THR A 108 -21.27 -2.33 -12.67
N TYR A 109 -21.21 -2.61 -13.96
CA TYR A 109 -20.19 -3.54 -14.44
C TYR A 109 -18.82 -2.85 -14.43
N PRO A 110 -17.77 -3.48 -13.84
CA PRO A 110 -16.53 -2.80 -13.55
C PRO A 110 -15.64 -2.50 -14.76
N LEU A 111 -15.85 -3.17 -15.88
CA LEU A 111 -15.05 -3.04 -17.09
C LEU A 111 -15.87 -2.53 -18.27
N ASP A 112 -15.20 -2.07 -19.31
CA ASP A 112 -15.84 -1.67 -20.57
C ASP A 112 -15.91 -2.90 -21.52
N LYS A 113 -17.13 -3.37 -21.78
CA LYS A 113 -17.38 -4.53 -22.63
C LYS A 113 -17.27 -4.25 -24.12
N GLU A 114 -17.43 -3.00 -24.51
CA GLU A 114 -17.40 -2.58 -25.91
C GLU A 114 -16.00 -2.28 -26.42
N LYS A 115 -15.08 -1.97 -25.49
CA LYS A 115 -13.69 -1.64 -25.84
C LYS A 115 -12.97 -2.84 -26.44
N LYS A 116 -12.32 -2.60 -27.58
CA LYS A 116 -11.47 -3.59 -28.23
C LYS A 116 -10.03 -3.43 -27.81
N TRP A 117 -9.37 -4.56 -27.61
CA TRP A 117 -7.97 -4.66 -27.19
C TRP A 117 -7.17 -5.40 -28.25
N LEU A 118 -6.01 -4.89 -28.60
CA LEU A 118 -5.10 -5.57 -29.52
C LEU A 118 -4.43 -6.75 -28.81
N PHE A 119 -4.99 -7.93 -29.00
CA PHE A 119 -4.46 -9.17 -28.43
C PHE A 119 -3.29 -9.69 -29.28
N LYS A 120 -2.20 -10.06 -28.60
CA LYS A 120 -1.03 -10.70 -29.20
C LYS A 120 -0.83 -12.06 -28.51
N PRO A 121 -0.96 -13.20 -29.21
CA PRO A 121 -0.76 -14.51 -28.58
C PRO A 121 0.72 -14.71 -28.19
N ILE A 122 0.95 -15.36 -27.04
CA ILE A 122 2.27 -15.77 -26.54
C ILE A 122 2.47 -17.26 -26.76
N VAL A 123 1.42 -18.07 -26.54
CA VAL A 123 1.44 -19.53 -26.71
C VAL A 123 0.87 -19.94 -28.07
N LYS A 124 1.07 -21.20 -28.43
CA LYS A 124 0.57 -21.79 -29.67
C LYS A 124 -0.35 -22.98 -29.38
N ALA A 125 -1.14 -23.37 -30.37
CA ALA A 125 -1.91 -24.60 -30.30
C ALA A 125 -0.99 -25.81 -30.06
N GLY A 126 -1.35 -26.66 -29.11
CA GLY A 126 -0.56 -27.81 -28.67
C GLY A 126 0.31 -27.58 -27.44
N ASP A 127 0.55 -26.33 -27.04
CA ASP A 127 1.32 -26.01 -25.84
C ASP A 127 0.56 -26.48 -24.57
N GLU A 128 1.31 -26.89 -23.55
CA GLU A 128 0.79 -27.21 -22.23
C GLU A 128 0.83 -25.98 -21.32
N VAL A 129 -0.27 -25.71 -20.63
CA VAL A 129 -0.45 -24.57 -19.75
C VAL A 129 -1.11 -24.97 -18.44
N GLY A 130 -0.75 -24.30 -17.36
CA GLY A 130 -1.39 -24.43 -16.04
C GLY A 130 -2.09 -23.15 -15.61
N PRO A 131 -2.65 -23.12 -14.40
CA PRO A 131 -3.28 -21.92 -13.84
C PRO A 131 -2.32 -20.74 -13.87
N SER A 132 -2.84 -19.55 -14.19
CA SER A 132 -2.06 -18.30 -14.33
C SER A 132 -0.98 -18.26 -15.43
N ALA A 133 -0.85 -19.29 -16.26
CA ALA A 133 0.04 -19.24 -17.42
C ALA A 133 -0.37 -18.15 -18.40
N TRP A 134 0.60 -17.49 -18.99
CA TRP A 134 0.37 -16.38 -19.94
C TRP A 134 -0.01 -16.90 -21.31
N LEU A 135 -1.22 -16.60 -21.75
CA LEU A 135 -1.74 -16.98 -23.05
C LEU A 135 -1.43 -15.94 -24.12
N GLY A 136 -1.51 -14.68 -23.75
CA GLY A 136 -1.31 -13.56 -24.66
C GLY A 136 -1.09 -12.26 -23.91
N GLU A 137 -0.98 -11.19 -24.67
CA GLU A 137 -0.68 -9.85 -24.17
C GLU A 137 -1.61 -8.82 -24.81
N VAL A 138 -2.06 -7.86 -24.02
CA VAL A 138 -2.69 -6.62 -24.47
C VAL A 138 -1.97 -5.43 -23.85
N GLU A 139 -2.06 -4.26 -24.46
CA GLU A 139 -1.48 -3.03 -23.94
C GLU A 139 -2.57 -2.14 -23.36
N GLU A 140 -2.42 -1.74 -22.10
CA GLU A 140 -3.28 -0.78 -21.42
C GLU A 140 -2.41 0.34 -20.86
N ASN A 141 -2.67 1.59 -21.28
CA ASN A 141 -1.93 2.77 -20.83
C ASN A 141 -0.40 2.56 -20.88
N HIS A 142 0.09 1.99 -21.99
CA HIS A 142 1.51 1.65 -22.20
C HIS A 142 2.08 0.55 -21.28
N GLN A 143 1.24 -0.13 -20.51
CA GLN A 143 1.62 -1.30 -19.73
C GLN A 143 1.26 -2.58 -20.50
N PRO A 144 2.21 -3.51 -20.67
CA PRO A 144 1.94 -4.81 -21.29
C PRO A 144 1.26 -5.71 -20.24
N LEU A 145 -0.04 -5.92 -20.38
CA LEU A 145 -0.81 -6.79 -19.50
C LEU A 145 -0.94 -8.18 -20.10
N LYS A 146 -0.83 -9.19 -19.24
CA LYS A 146 -0.93 -10.59 -19.65
C LYS A 146 -2.37 -11.10 -19.52
N ILE A 147 -2.83 -11.77 -20.57
CA ILE A 147 -4.06 -12.56 -20.51
C ILE A 147 -3.66 -13.97 -20.07
N MET A 148 -4.25 -14.42 -18.99
CA MET A 148 -3.82 -15.62 -18.27
C MET A 148 -4.88 -16.71 -18.28
N VAL A 149 -4.41 -17.95 -18.13
CA VAL A 149 -5.29 -19.08 -17.79
C VAL A 149 -5.99 -18.77 -16.47
N PRO A 150 -7.31 -18.94 -16.37
CA PRO A 150 -8.05 -18.63 -15.16
C PRO A 150 -7.48 -19.32 -13.92
N PHE A 151 -7.35 -18.56 -12.82
CA PHE A 151 -6.75 -19.04 -11.56
C PHE A 151 -7.56 -20.16 -10.89
N GLN A 152 -8.83 -20.30 -11.23
CA GLN A 152 -9.71 -21.35 -10.70
C GLN A 152 -9.43 -22.73 -11.28
N LEU A 153 -8.83 -22.79 -12.45
CA LEU A 153 -8.49 -24.05 -13.11
C LEU A 153 -7.37 -24.77 -12.35
N GLN A 154 -7.46 -26.08 -12.26
CA GLN A 154 -6.48 -26.93 -11.58
C GLN A 154 -5.87 -27.91 -12.56
N GLY A 155 -4.58 -28.19 -12.40
CA GLY A 155 -3.87 -29.15 -13.24
C GLY A 155 -3.30 -28.55 -14.53
N THR A 156 -3.06 -29.40 -15.52
CA THR A 156 -2.44 -29.04 -16.80
C THR A 156 -3.45 -29.18 -17.92
N TYR A 157 -3.44 -28.21 -18.83
CA TYR A 157 -4.32 -28.14 -19.99
C TYR A 157 -3.51 -28.01 -21.26
N LYS A 158 -4.06 -28.48 -22.39
CA LYS A 158 -3.53 -28.21 -23.72
C LYS A 158 -4.25 -27.07 -24.38
N VAL A 159 -3.51 -26.19 -25.03
CA VAL A 159 -4.07 -25.15 -25.89
C VAL A 159 -4.60 -25.82 -27.15
N LYS A 160 -5.91 -25.94 -27.28
CA LYS A 160 -6.58 -26.47 -28.50
C LYS A 160 -6.51 -25.47 -29.62
N SER A 161 -6.82 -24.24 -29.35
CA SER A 161 -6.77 -23.13 -30.29
C SER A 161 -6.50 -21.81 -29.58
N ILE A 162 -5.90 -20.88 -30.26
CA ILE A 162 -5.69 -19.49 -29.83
C ILE A 162 -5.87 -18.58 -31.03
N VAL A 163 -6.51 -17.42 -30.83
CA VAL A 163 -6.73 -16.47 -31.91
C VAL A 163 -5.44 -15.80 -32.36
N GLU A 164 -5.39 -15.40 -33.61
CA GLU A 164 -4.28 -14.62 -34.16
C GLU A 164 -4.27 -13.19 -33.57
N LYS A 165 -3.17 -12.47 -33.77
CA LYS A 165 -3.05 -11.06 -33.41
C LYS A 165 -4.18 -10.27 -34.04
N GLY A 166 -5.00 -9.62 -33.22
CA GLY A 166 -6.16 -8.87 -33.67
C GLY A 166 -6.84 -8.12 -32.54
N GLU A 167 -7.88 -7.38 -32.89
CA GLU A 167 -8.68 -6.61 -31.93
C GLU A 167 -9.89 -7.43 -31.44
N TYR A 168 -9.98 -7.62 -30.15
CA TYR A 168 -11.03 -8.40 -29.49
C TYR A 168 -11.57 -7.64 -28.28
N THR A 169 -12.83 -7.88 -27.94
CA THR A 169 -13.43 -7.41 -26.68
C THR A 169 -13.02 -8.32 -25.52
N ILE A 170 -13.26 -7.89 -24.30
CA ILE A 170 -12.93 -8.69 -23.11
C ILE A 170 -13.78 -9.98 -22.98
N GLU A 171 -14.94 -10.03 -23.64
CA GLU A 171 -15.85 -11.18 -23.61
C GLU A 171 -15.61 -12.17 -24.77
N ASP A 172 -14.86 -11.77 -25.80
CA ASP A 172 -14.51 -12.65 -26.91
C ASP A 172 -13.62 -13.81 -26.45
N THR A 173 -13.90 -15.01 -26.92
CA THR A 173 -13.05 -16.18 -26.67
C THR A 173 -11.73 -16.03 -27.41
N VAL A 174 -10.63 -15.89 -26.69
CA VAL A 174 -9.28 -15.74 -27.25
C VAL A 174 -8.49 -17.05 -27.33
N ALA A 175 -8.81 -18.00 -26.48
CA ALA A 175 -8.22 -19.33 -26.49
C ALA A 175 -9.25 -20.40 -26.08
N VAL A 176 -9.03 -21.62 -26.53
CA VAL A 176 -9.76 -22.80 -26.05
C VAL A 176 -8.74 -23.77 -25.49
N LEU A 177 -8.93 -24.17 -24.24
CA LEU A 177 -8.10 -25.16 -23.55
C LEU A 177 -8.83 -26.50 -23.51
N THR A 178 -8.09 -27.59 -23.53
CA THR A 178 -8.62 -28.94 -23.37
C THR A 178 -8.04 -29.57 -22.11
N ASP A 179 -8.87 -30.10 -21.24
CA ASP A 179 -8.47 -30.84 -20.05
C ASP A 179 -8.00 -32.26 -20.37
N ALA A 180 -7.56 -33.02 -19.35
CA ALA A 180 -7.13 -34.42 -19.49
C ALA A 180 -8.26 -35.36 -19.93
N GLU A 181 -9.52 -34.97 -19.74
CA GLU A 181 -10.73 -35.74 -20.09
C GLU A 181 -11.23 -35.40 -21.48
N GLY A 182 -10.63 -34.41 -22.15
CA GLY A 182 -10.98 -33.99 -23.49
C GLY A 182 -12.11 -32.93 -23.55
N ASN A 183 -12.45 -32.31 -22.42
CA ASN A 183 -13.45 -31.26 -22.39
C ASN A 183 -12.81 -29.91 -22.81
N ASP A 184 -13.55 -29.16 -23.61
CA ASP A 184 -13.12 -27.85 -24.08
C ASP A 184 -13.52 -26.74 -23.09
N ILE A 185 -12.58 -25.88 -22.74
CA ILE A 185 -12.75 -24.75 -21.84
C ILE A 185 -12.43 -23.48 -22.62
N PRO A 186 -13.44 -22.66 -22.98
CA PRO A 186 -13.19 -21.37 -23.60
C PRO A 186 -12.61 -20.37 -22.58
N VAL A 187 -11.62 -19.59 -23.01
CA VAL A 187 -10.98 -18.55 -22.21
C VAL A 187 -11.12 -17.21 -22.92
N ASN A 188 -11.59 -16.22 -22.20
CA ASN A 188 -11.64 -14.82 -22.62
C ASN A 188 -10.61 -13.98 -21.84
N MET A 189 -10.67 -12.64 -21.96
CA MET A 189 -9.69 -11.77 -21.30
C MET A 189 -10.03 -11.46 -19.85
N ILE A 190 -11.16 -11.92 -19.32
CA ILE A 190 -11.59 -11.66 -17.95
C ILE A 190 -11.66 -12.94 -17.13
N GLN A 191 -11.48 -12.79 -15.83
CA GLN A 191 -11.72 -13.86 -14.88
C GLN A 191 -12.27 -13.29 -13.58
N LYS A 192 -12.91 -14.14 -12.77
CA LYS A 192 -13.41 -13.79 -11.45
C LYS A 192 -12.61 -14.50 -10.38
N TRP A 193 -12.37 -13.82 -9.27
CA TRP A 193 -11.67 -14.38 -8.13
C TRP A 193 -12.28 -13.92 -6.82
N PRO A 194 -12.46 -14.83 -5.83
CA PRO A 194 -12.97 -14.48 -4.50
C PRO A 194 -12.00 -13.57 -3.76
N VAL A 195 -12.47 -12.43 -3.25
CA VAL A 195 -11.60 -11.43 -2.62
C VAL A 195 -10.94 -11.90 -1.32
N LYS A 196 -11.60 -12.77 -0.57
CA LYS A 196 -11.09 -13.33 0.69
C LYS A 196 -10.16 -14.54 0.51
N LYS A 197 -9.95 -15.00 -0.72
CA LYS A 197 -9.06 -16.10 -1.04
C LYS A 197 -7.77 -15.58 -1.66
N ALA A 198 -6.63 -15.86 -1.02
CA ALA A 198 -5.34 -15.52 -1.58
C ALA A 198 -5.04 -16.27 -2.88
N MET A 199 -4.41 -15.60 -3.85
CA MET A 199 -3.85 -16.24 -5.03
C MET A 199 -2.50 -16.85 -4.71
N THR A 200 -2.36 -18.15 -4.92
CA THR A 200 -1.14 -18.91 -4.62
C THR A 200 -0.56 -19.62 -5.84
N ASN A 201 -0.96 -19.22 -7.04
CA ASN A 201 -0.55 -19.81 -8.32
C ASN A 201 0.84 -19.32 -8.74
N TYR A 202 1.84 -19.45 -7.88
CA TYR A 202 3.25 -19.15 -8.12
C TYR A 202 4.13 -20.30 -7.67
N LYS A 203 5.36 -20.34 -8.15
CA LYS A 203 6.30 -21.42 -7.84
C LYS A 203 6.76 -21.37 -6.39
N GLU A 204 7.19 -20.20 -5.96
CA GLU A 204 7.69 -19.96 -4.60
C GLU A 204 7.58 -18.47 -4.22
N LYS A 205 7.62 -18.23 -2.93
CA LYS A 205 7.60 -16.89 -2.34
C LYS A 205 8.83 -16.73 -1.43
N PRO A 206 9.98 -16.35 -2.00
CA PRO A 206 11.20 -16.16 -1.23
C PRO A 206 11.12 -14.90 -0.36
N ARG A 207 12.07 -14.74 0.55
CA ARG A 207 12.23 -13.53 1.33
C ARG A 207 12.59 -12.37 0.39
N PRO A 208 11.86 -11.24 0.44
CA PRO A 208 12.19 -10.08 -0.38
C PRO A 208 13.47 -9.41 0.09
N TYR A 209 14.29 -8.91 -0.84
CA TYR A 209 15.62 -8.37 -0.54
C TYR A 209 16.03 -7.16 -1.40
N LYS A 210 15.35 -6.88 -2.50
CA LYS A 210 15.69 -5.76 -3.37
C LYS A 210 15.12 -4.47 -2.80
N LEU A 211 15.94 -3.42 -2.69
CA LEU A 211 15.48 -2.11 -2.28
C LEU A 211 14.38 -1.61 -3.23
N LEU A 212 13.28 -1.13 -2.67
CA LEU A 212 12.31 -0.33 -3.39
C LEU A 212 12.68 1.15 -3.16
N GLU A 213 13.20 1.81 -4.19
CA GLU A 213 13.48 3.23 -4.09
C GLU A 213 12.17 4.02 -4.04
N THR A 214 11.96 4.73 -2.94
CA THR A 214 10.78 5.58 -2.74
C THR A 214 11.05 7.04 -3.07
N GLY A 215 12.31 7.43 -3.27
CA GLY A 215 12.73 8.82 -3.43
C GLY A 215 12.60 9.67 -2.15
N VAL A 216 12.13 9.08 -1.05
CA VAL A 216 11.99 9.73 0.25
C VAL A 216 13.18 9.35 1.12
N ARG A 217 14.05 10.34 1.41
CA ARG A 217 15.34 10.11 2.09
C ARG A 217 15.22 9.39 3.43
N VAL A 218 14.26 9.77 4.28
CA VAL A 218 14.08 9.14 5.60
C VAL A 218 13.68 7.67 5.51
N ILE A 219 13.03 7.26 4.42
CA ILE A 219 12.68 5.86 4.15
C ILE A 219 13.89 5.14 3.56
N ASP A 220 14.35 5.56 2.39
CA ASP A 220 15.38 4.85 1.63
C ASP A 220 16.71 4.76 2.38
N THR A 221 17.07 5.81 3.14
CA THR A 221 18.32 5.87 3.91
C THR A 221 18.19 5.16 5.25
N MET A 222 17.21 5.58 6.07
CA MET A 222 17.15 5.15 7.48
C MET A 222 16.37 3.87 7.70
N ASN A 223 15.25 3.68 6.99
CA ASN A 223 14.30 2.61 7.23
C ASN A 223 13.80 2.03 5.91
N PRO A 224 14.68 1.43 5.09
CA PRO A 224 14.36 1.01 3.74
C PRO A 224 13.25 -0.03 3.68
N ILE A 225 12.40 0.09 2.68
CA ILE A 225 11.44 -0.94 2.30
C ILE A 225 11.97 -1.67 1.06
N VAL A 226 11.62 -2.92 0.92
CA VAL A 226 12.03 -3.75 -0.21
C VAL A 226 10.87 -4.03 -1.15
N GLU A 227 11.17 -4.33 -2.40
CA GLU A 227 10.21 -4.78 -3.39
C GLU A 227 9.53 -6.07 -2.90
N GLY A 228 8.21 -6.03 -2.72
CA GLY A 228 7.46 -7.12 -2.09
C GLY A 228 7.48 -7.08 -0.55
N GLY A 229 7.96 -6.01 0.04
CA GLY A 229 7.98 -5.82 1.48
C GLY A 229 6.64 -5.33 2.07
N THR A 230 6.59 -5.29 3.39
CA THR A 230 5.44 -4.81 4.16
C THR A 230 5.86 -3.71 5.12
N GLY A 231 5.08 -2.65 5.14
CA GLY A 231 5.28 -1.53 6.05
C GLY A 231 3.98 -0.91 6.51
N PHE A 232 4.05 -0.09 7.55
CA PHE A 232 2.90 0.70 7.95
C PHE A 232 3.32 2.03 8.58
N ILE A 233 2.44 3.01 8.47
CA ILE A 233 2.64 4.39 8.89
C ILE A 233 1.61 4.71 9.98
N PRO A 234 1.91 4.50 11.26
CA PRO A 234 1.06 4.95 12.33
C PRO A 234 1.34 6.42 12.65
N GLY A 235 0.30 7.15 12.99
CA GLY A 235 0.46 8.51 13.44
C GLY A 235 -0.87 9.21 13.74
N PRO A 236 -0.85 10.24 14.58
CA PRO A 236 -2.00 11.09 14.85
C PRO A 236 -2.55 11.76 13.59
N PHE A 237 -3.75 12.29 13.69
CA PHE A 237 -4.32 13.13 12.62
C PHE A 237 -3.47 14.39 12.42
N GLY A 238 -3.28 14.81 11.18
CA GLY A 238 -2.52 16.02 10.84
C GLY A 238 -1.01 15.89 10.81
N THR A 239 -0.45 14.69 11.01
CA THR A 239 1.00 14.44 10.94
C THR A 239 1.53 14.20 9.52
N GLY A 240 0.69 14.30 8.49
CA GLY A 240 1.09 14.16 7.10
C GLY A 240 1.11 12.73 6.57
N LYS A 241 0.31 11.80 7.14
CA LYS A 241 0.19 10.42 6.65
C LYS A 241 -0.13 10.35 5.16
N THR A 242 -1.18 11.02 4.73
CA THR A 242 -1.65 11.02 3.34
C THR A 242 -0.62 11.65 2.41
N VAL A 243 0.03 12.75 2.82
CA VAL A 243 1.09 13.40 2.04
C VAL A 243 2.26 12.44 1.83
N LEU A 244 2.68 11.71 2.86
CA LEU A 244 3.76 10.73 2.75
C LEU A 244 3.37 9.58 1.83
N GLN A 245 2.14 9.06 1.93
CA GLN A 245 1.65 8.03 1.02
C GLN A 245 1.59 8.51 -0.44
N HIS A 246 1.10 9.71 -0.70
CA HIS A 246 1.09 10.28 -2.04
C HIS A 246 2.51 10.47 -2.59
N ALA A 247 3.46 10.92 -1.76
CA ALA A 247 4.85 11.04 -2.15
C ALA A 247 5.44 9.67 -2.54
N ILE A 248 5.23 8.64 -1.74
CA ILE A 248 5.68 7.28 -2.04
C ILE A 248 5.02 6.76 -3.33
N SER A 249 3.70 6.93 -3.48
CA SER A 249 2.95 6.48 -4.66
C SER A 249 3.44 7.12 -5.95
N LYS A 250 3.78 8.41 -5.89
CA LYS A 250 4.28 9.17 -7.04
C LYS A 250 5.68 8.73 -7.45
N GLN A 251 6.53 8.42 -6.49
CA GLN A 251 7.97 8.32 -6.67
C GLN A 251 8.52 6.90 -6.64
N ALA A 252 7.82 5.97 -5.97
CA ALA A 252 8.27 4.59 -5.90
C ALA A 252 8.35 3.94 -7.29
N GLU A 253 9.40 3.17 -7.49
CA GLU A 253 9.61 2.40 -8.71
C GLU A 253 8.67 1.20 -8.74
N ALA A 254 7.43 1.43 -9.16
CA ALA A 254 6.39 0.41 -9.29
C ALA A 254 5.71 0.50 -10.66
N ASP A 255 5.30 -0.63 -11.22
CA ASP A 255 4.57 -0.68 -12.48
C ASP A 255 3.10 -0.27 -12.28
N ILE A 256 2.50 -0.70 -11.20
CA ILE A 256 1.10 -0.48 -10.84
C ILE A 256 1.02 0.05 -9.41
N VAL A 257 0.19 1.06 -9.22
CA VAL A 257 -0.16 1.61 -7.89
C VAL A 257 -1.64 1.36 -7.63
N ILE A 258 -1.95 0.82 -6.46
CA ILE A 258 -3.33 0.65 -6.01
C ILE A 258 -3.50 1.38 -4.69
N ILE A 259 -4.48 2.27 -4.62
CA ILE A 259 -4.81 3.03 -3.43
C ILE A 259 -6.15 2.52 -2.90
N ALA A 260 -6.14 2.01 -1.67
CA ALA A 260 -7.34 1.59 -0.96
C ALA A 260 -7.67 2.62 0.13
N ALA A 261 -8.64 3.49 -0.14
CA ALA A 261 -9.21 4.38 0.86
C ALA A 261 -10.31 3.64 1.62
N CYS A 262 -9.98 3.13 2.82
CA CYS A 262 -10.85 2.26 3.60
C CYS A 262 -11.53 3.04 4.73
N GLY A 263 -12.80 3.39 4.55
CA GLY A 263 -13.61 4.06 5.57
C GLY A 263 -13.18 5.50 5.85
N GLU A 264 -12.52 6.15 4.90
CA GLU A 264 -12.12 7.55 5.03
C GLU A 264 -13.30 8.51 4.93
N ARG A 265 -13.09 9.75 5.34
CA ARG A 265 -14.13 10.79 5.26
C ARG A 265 -14.41 11.12 3.80
N ALA A 266 -15.66 11.44 3.49
CA ALA A 266 -16.06 11.75 2.12
C ALA A 266 -15.24 12.89 1.47
N ASN A 267 -14.89 13.93 2.24
CA ASN A 267 -14.06 15.02 1.75
C ASN A 267 -12.63 14.60 1.44
N GLU A 268 -12.02 13.70 2.23
CA GLU A 268 -10.66 13.15 1.96
C GLU A 268 -10.66 12.29 0.70
N VAL A 269 -11.72 11.50 0.49
CA VAL A 269 -11.88 10.70 -0.73
C VAL A 269 -12.09 11.59 -1.97
N VAL A 270 -12.84 12.68 -1.85
CA VAL A 270 -13.00 13.67 -2.93
C VAL A 270 -11.66 14.33 -3.26
N GLU A 271 -10.87 14.66 -2.24
CA GLU A 271 -9.52 15.22 -2.42
C GLU A 271 -8.62 14.26 -3.22
N ILE A 272 -8.60 12.97 -2.86
CA ILE A 272 -7.88 11.95 -3.63
C ILE A 272 -8.36 11.92 -5.10
N PHE A 273 -9.66 11.96 -5.35
CA PHE A 273 -10.21 11.91 -6.70
C PHE A 273 -9.94 13.16 -7.53
N THR A 274 -9.72 14.31 -6.89
CA THR A 274 -9.45 15.58 -7.59
C THR A 274 -7.96 15.86 -7.76
N GLU A 275 -7.16 15.58 -6.75
CA GLU A 275 -5.72 15.89 -6.76
C GLU A 275 -4.89 14.79 -7.41
N PHE A 276 -5.19 13.52 -7.12
CA PHE A 276 -4.39 12.41 -7.61
C PHE A 276 -4.30 12.31 -9.13
N PRO A 277 -5.38 12.52 -9.92
CA PRO A 277 -5.31 12.54 -11.38
C PRO A 277 -4.43 13.64 -11.98
N GLU A 278 -4.15 14.71 -11.21
CA GLU A 278 -3.28 15.80 -11.67
C GLU A 278 -1.79 15.52 -11.42
N LEU A 279 -1.47 14.52 -10.60
CA LEU A 279 -0.09 14.14 -10.33
C LEU A 279 0.58 13.57 -11.59
N VAL A 280 1.84 13.97 -11.79
CA VAL A 280 2.69 13.49 -12.87
C VAL A 280 3.69 12.48 -12.33
N ASP A 281 3.82 11.36 -13.01
CA ASP A 281 4.82 10.34 -12.72
C ASP A 281 6.21 10.87 -13.13
N PRO A 282 7.14 11.03 -12.18
CA PRO A 282 8.47 11.59 -12.47
C PRO A 282 9.32 10.68 -13.38
N HIS A 283 9.03 9.38 -13.43
CA HIS A 283 9.79 8.42 -14.24
C HIS A 283 9.37 8.44 -15.71
N THR A 284 8.10 8.69 -16.00
CA THR A 284 7.54 8.62 -17.36
C THR A 284 7.10 9.96 -17.93
N GLY A 285 6.91 10.98 -17.09
CA GLY A 285 6.35 12.27 -17.44
C GLY A 285 4.85 12.24 -17.77
N ARG A 286 4.16 11.12 -17.55
CA ARG A 286 2.73 10.93 -17.79
C ARG A 286 1.92 11.14 -16.52
N LYS A 287 0.59 11.16 -16.64
CA LYS A 287 -0.29 11.19 -15.46
C LYS A 287 -0.10 9.91 -14.63
N LEU A 288 0.10 10.09 -13.33
CA LEU A 288 0.26 8.97 -12.40
C LEU A 288 -0.97 8.04 -12.42
N MET A 289 -2.16 8.60 -12.66
CA MET A 289 -3.41 7.86 -12.75
C MET A 289 -3.42 6.80 -13.86
N GLU A 290 -2.59 6.94 -14.92
CA GLU A 290 -2.50 5.95 -16.00
C GLU A 290 -2.07 4.56 -15.49
N ARG A 291 -1.27 4.50 -14.42
CA ARG A 291 -0.83 3.24 -13.78
C ARG A 291 -1.49 2.98 -12.42
N THR A 292 -2.56 3.71 -12.11
CA THR A 292 -3.18 3.69 -10.78
C THR A 292 -4.62 3.17 -10.83
N ILE A 293 -5.00 2.44 -9.77
CA ILE A 293 -6.38 2.07 -9.47
C ILE A 293 -6.69 2.60 -8.08
N ILE A 294 -7.85 3.25 -7.91
CA ILE A 294 -8.33 3.71 -6.61
C ILE A 294 -9.55 2.88 -6.21
N VAL A 295 -9.48 2.26 -5.04
CA VAL A 295 -10.60 1.56 -4.42
C VAL A 295 -11.02 2.39 -3.21
N ALA A 296 -12.13 3.10 -3.31
CA ALA A 296 -12.58 4.03 -2.29
C ALA A 296 -13.86 3.57 -1.61
N ASN A 297 -13.81 3.55 -0.28
CA ASN A 297 -14.94 3.28 0.57
C ASN A 297 -15.01 4.36 1.66
N THR A 298 -16.12 5.09 1.73
CA THR A 298 -16.27 6.15 2.73
C THR A 298 -16.76 5.62 4.08
N SER A 299 -16.55 6.39 5.13
CA SER A 299 -16.99 6.06 6.50
C SER A 299 -18.51 5.94 6.65
N ASN A 300 -19.28 6.50 5.71
CA ASN A 300 -20.74 6.45 5.70
C ASN A 300 -21.29 5.16 5.06
N MET A 301 -20.44 4.38 4.40
CA MET A 301 -20.83 3.11 3.82
C MET A 301 -20.97 2.02 4.89
N PRO A 302 -21.80 0.99 4.64
CA PRO A 302 -21.98 -0.11 5.58
C PRO A 302 -20.68 -0.83 5.95
N VAL A 303 -20.66 -1.41 7.14
CA VAL A 303 -19.49 -2.08 7.75
C VAL A 303 -18.91 -3.15 6.83
N ALA A 304 -19.75 -4.01 6.23
CA ALA A 304 -19.29 -5.08 5.36
C ALA A 304 -18.60 -4.56 4.10
N ALA A 305 -19.06 -3.45 3.52
CA ALA A 305 -18.41 -2.82 2.37
C ALA A 305 -17.05 -2.23 2.74
N ARG A 306 -16.92 -1.66 3.95
CA ARG A 306 -15.62 -1.19 4.47
C ARG A 306 -14.64 -2.36 4.67
N GLU A 307 -15.12 -3.46 5.23
CA GLU A 307 -14.29 -4.66 5.42
C GLU A 307 -13.83 -5.25 4.08
N ALA A 308 -14.72 -5.33 3.09
CA ALA A 308 -14.41 -5.90 1.78
C ALA A 308 -13.40 -5.07 0.96
N SER A 309 -13.36 -3.75 1.13
CA SER A 309 -12.58 -2.85 0.26
C SER A 309 -11.08 -3.18 0.21
N VAL A 310 -10.47 -3.52 1.35
CA VAL A 310 -9.05 -3.87 1.40
C VAL A 310 -8.75 -5.19 0.70
N TYR A 311 -9.67 -6.16 0.80
CA TYR A 311 -9.53 -7.45 0.12
C TYR A 311 -9.72 -7.31 -1.39
N THR A 312 -10.63 -6.46 -1.83
CA THR A 312 -10.81 -6.12 -3.24
C THR A 312 -9.53 -5.53 -3.83
N ALA A 313 -8.94 -4.54 -3.17
CA ALA A 313 -7.68 -3.94 -3.60
C ALA A 313 -6.51 -4.94 -3.62
N MET A 314 -6.40 -5.80 -2.60
CA MET A 314 -5.36 -6.82 -2.53
C MET A 314 -5.52 -7.86 -3.65
N THR A 315 -6.74 -8.26 -3.98
CA THR A 315 -7.01 -9.21 -5.07
C THR A 315 -6.62 -8.63 -6.43
N MET A 316 -6.90 -7.36 -6.68
CA MET A 316 -6.42 -6.66 -7.87
C MET A 316 -4.89 -6.63 -7.93
N ALA A 317 -4.24 -6.38 -6.80
CA ALA A 317 -2.77 -6.40 -6.71
C ALA A 317 -2.19 -7.79 -7.03
N GLU A 318 -2.81 -8.85 -6.52
CA GLU A 318 -2.40 -10.23 -6.82
C GLU A 318 -2.56 -10.58 -8.30
N PHE A 319 -3.60 -10.07 -8.96
CA PHE A 319 -3.79 -10.24 -10.39
C PHE A 319 -2.64 -9.64 -11.22
N TYR A 320 -2.22 -8.43 -10.91
CA TYR A 320 -1.08 -7.79 -11.58
C TYR A 320 0.26 -8.46 -11.22
N ARG A 321 0.43 -8.91 -9.98
CA ARG A 321 1.61 -9.68 -9.58
C ARG A 321 1.78 -10.96 -10.39
N ALA A 322 0.68 -11.65 -10.69
CA ALA A 322 0.68 -12.85 -11.53
C ALA A 322 1.11 -12.58 -12.99
N MET A 323 1.06 -11.33 -13.43
CA MET A 323 1.59 -10.87 -14.72
C MET A 323 3.09 -10.56 -14.70
N GLY A 324 3.76 -10.71 -13.56
CA GLY A 324 5.16 -10.35 -13.39
C GLY A 324 5.41 -8.85 -13.16
N LEU A 325 4.39 -8.11 -12.73
CA LEU A 325 4.48 -6.68 -12.46
C LEU A 325 4.82 -6.39 -11.00
N LYS A 326 5.45 -5.24 -10.77
CA LYS A 326 5.71 -4.67 -9.45
C LYS A 326 4.52 -3.83 -9.03
N VAL A 327 3.79 -4.26 -8.00
CA VAL A 327 2.61 -3.56 -7.50
C VAL A 327 2.93 -2.90 -6.16
N LEU A 328 2.58 -1.61 -6.03
CA LEU A 328 2.55 -0.90 -4.77
C LEU A 328 1.09 -0.76 -4.34
N LEU A 329 0.73 -1.40 -3.24
CA LEU A 329 -0.60 -1.29 -2.63
C LEU A 329 -0.50 -0.43 -1.36
N MET A 330 -1.24 0.65 -1.33
CA MET A 330 -1.34 1.55 -0.19
C MET A 330 -2.76 1.55 0.36
N ALA A 331 -2.90 1.36 1.67
CA ALA A 331 -4.21 1.39 2.34
C ALA A 331 -4.28 2.51 3.38
N ASP A 332 -5.26 3.38 3.24
CA ASP A 332 -5.57 4.46 4.19
C ASP A 332 -7.06 4.37 4.62
N SER A 333 -7.40 4.05 5.87
CA SER A 333 -6.50 3.54 6.91
C SER A 333 -6.93 2.14 7.33
N THR A 334 -5.98 1.28 7.63
CA THR A 334 -6.27 -0.08 8.13
C THR A 334 -6.95 -0.09 9.51
N SER A 335 -6.87 1.01 10.26
CA SER A 335 -7.64 1.19 11.49
C SER A 335 -9.15 1.14 11.25
N ARG A 336 -9.64 1.70 10.14
CA ARG A 336 -11.05 1.68 9.78
C ARG A 336 -11.52 0.29 9.38
N TRP A 337 -10.66 -0.47 8.70
CA TRP A 337 -10.88 -1.88 8.46
C TRP A 337 -10.99 -2.69 9.77
N ALA A 338 -10.06 -2.49 10.70
CA ALA A 338 -10.11 -3.13 12.02
C ALA A 338 -11.36 -2.73 12.82
N GLN A 339 -11.79 -1.47 12.74
CA GLN A 339 -13.06 -1.02 13.34
C GLN A 339 -14.26 -1.75 12.73
N ALA A 340 -14.27 -1.98 11.41
CA ALA A 340 -15.32 -2.77 10.76
C ALA A 340 -15.37 -4.20 11.32
N LEU A 341 -14.22 -4.85 11.48
CA LEU A 341 -14.13 -6.19 12.11
C LEU A 341 -14.67 -6.18 13.55
N ARG A 342 -14.33 -5.16 14.34
CA ARG A 342 -14.84 -4.98 15.70
C ARG A 342 -16.36 -4.82 15.72
N GLU A 343 -16.92 -3.99 14.85
CA GLU A 343 -18.36 -3.77 14.76
C GLU A 343 -19.10 -5.07 14.37
N MET A 344 -18.54 -5.87 13.46
CA MET A 344 -19.11 -7.15 13.04
C MET A 344 -19.11 -8.16 14.19
N SER A 345 -17.97 -8.36 14.85
CA SER A 345 -17.82 -9.28 15.98
C SER A 345 -18.76 -8.93 17.14
N ASN A 346 -18.85 -7.64 17.49
CA ASN A 346 -19.74 -7.16 18.55
C ASN A 346 -21.23 -7.40 18.23
N ARG A 347 -21.65 -7.26 16.97
CA ARG A 347 -23.04 -7.55 16.55
C ARG A 347 -23.35 -9.03 16.57
N MET A 348 -22.34 -9.89 16.44
CA MET A 348 -22.50 -11.34 16.52
C MET A 348 -22.41 -11.87 17.95
N GLU A 349 -22.26 -10.98 18.94
CA GLU A 349 -22.13 -11.33 20.36
C GLU A 349 -20.97 -12.32 20.60
N GLU A 350 -19.89 -12.19 19.84
CA GLU A 350 -18.68 -12.96 20.04
C GLU A 350 -17.95 -12.49 21.31
N LEU A 351 -17.18 -13.40 21.92
CA LEU A 351 -16.35 -13.03 23.07
C LEU A 351 -15.33 -11.97 22.64
N PRO A 352 -15.34 -10.78 23.26
CA PRO A 352 -14.45 -9.71 22.89
C PRO A 352 -13.01 -9.96 23.36
N GLY A 353 -12.06 -9.63 22.51
CA GLY A 353 -10.65 -9.47 22.88
C GLY A 353 -10.37 -8.08 23.49
N PRO A 354 -9.08 -7.69 23.58
CA PRO A 354 -8.68 -6.37 24.05
C PRO A 354 -9.35 -5.24 23.24
N ASP A 355 -9.81 -4.20 23.93
CA ASP A 355 -10.53 -3.05 23.37
C ASP A 355 -11.75 -3.43 22.49
N ALA A 356 -12.40 -4.54 22.82
CA ALA A 356 -13.54 -5.11 22.12
C ALA A 356 -13.28 -5.47 20.63
N PHE A 357 -12.03 -5.67 20.23
CA PHE A 357 -11.68 -6.27 18.94
C PHE A 357 -11.93 -7.79 18.95
N PRO A 358 -12.09 -8.42 17.78
CA PRO A 358 -12.14 -9.88 17.69
C PRO A 358 -10.91 -10.52 18.34
N MET A 359 -11.07 -11.68 19.00
CA MET A 359 -9.94 -12.38 19.62
C MET A 359 -8.89 -12.83 18.61
N ASP A 360 -9.27 -13.07 17.38
CA ASP A 360 -8.42 -13.52 16.27
C ASP A 360 -7.89 -12.36 15.37
N ILE A 361 -8.03 -11.09 15.82
CA ILE A 361 -7.56 -9.91 15.06
C ILE A 361 -6.10 -10.05 14.60
N SER A 362 -5.26 -10.66 15.42
CA SER A 362 -3.86 -10.93 15.10
C SER A 362 -3.71 -11.85 13.89
N ALA A 363 -4.51 -12.91 13.83
CA ALA A 363 -4.50 -13.86 12.72
C ALA A 363 -5.06 -13.22 11.44
N ILE A 364 -6.12 -12.43 11.54
CA ILE A 364 -6.73 -11.72 10.40
C ILE A 364 -5.71 -10.76 9.79
N ILE A 365 -5.07 -9.92 10.60
CA ILE A 365 -4.03 -8.98 10.14
C ILE A 365 -2.85 -9.73 9.53
N SER A 366 -2.37 -10.79 10.18
CA SER A 366 -1.26 -11.61 9.70
C SER A 366 -1.56 -12.25 8.34
N ASN A 367 -2.73 -12.83 8.18
CA ASN A 367 -3.15 -13.47 6.93
C ASN A 367 -3.28 -12.45 5.80
N PHE A 368 -3.77 -11.25 6.08
CA PHE A 368 -3.90 -10.19 5.10
C PHE A 368 -2.53 -9.68 4.64
N TYR A 369 -1.64 -9.31 5.57
CA TYR A 369 -0.28 -8.89 5.25
C TYR A 369 0.54 -10.00 4.57
N GLY A 370 0.26 -11.26 4.90
CA GLY A 370 0.87 -12.42 4.27
C GLY A 370 0.55 -12.59 2.79
N ARG A 371 -0.47 -11.93 2.26
CA ARG A 371 -0.78 -11.93 0.82
C ARG A 371 0.19 -11.08 -0.01
N ALA A 372 0.76 -10.02 0.57
CA ALA A 372 1.83 -9.25 -0.06
C ALA A 372 3.11 -10.08 -0.16
N GLY A 373 4.01 -9.71 -1.03
CA GLY A 373 5.33 -10.33 -1.12
C GLY A 373 5.87 -10.42 -2.54
N TYR A 374 7.13 -10.81 -2.61
CA TYR A 374 7.85 -11.10 -3.83
C TYR A 374 7.71 -12.59 -4.19
N VAL A 375 7.39 -12.88 -5.43
CA VAL A 375 7.16 -14.27 -5.89
C VAL A 375 7.95 -14.59 -7.15
N HIS A 376 8.35 -15.84 -7.26
CA HIS A 376 8.81 -16.43 -8.51
C HIS A 376 7.62 -17.14 -9.17
N LEU A 377 7.29 -16.73 -10.38
CA LEU A 377 6.21 -17.32 -11.15
C LEU A 377 6.65 -18.67 -11.78
N ASN A 378 5.68 -19.49 -12.15
CA ASN A 378 5.95 -20.80 -12.73
C ASN A 378 6.72 -20.75 -14.06
N ASN A 379 6.67 -19.63 -14.77
CA ASN A 379 7.39 -19.38 -16.02
C ASN A 379 8.80 -18.79 -15.84
N GLY A 380 9.26 -18.64 -14.59
CA GLY A 380 10.56 -18.04 -14.26
C GLY A 380 10.57 -16.51 -14.14
N ALA A 381 9.47 -15.81 -14.47
CA ALA A 381 9.34 -14.39 -14.21
C ALA A 381 9.14 -14.13 -12.72
N THR A 382 9.28 -12.86 -12.31
CA THR A 382 9.10 -12.42 -10.93
C THR A 382 8.02 -11.35 -10.88
N GLY A 383 7.26 -11.33 -9.80
CA GLY A 383 6.27 -10.29 -9.52
C GLY A 383 6.28 -9.96 -8.03
N SER A 384 5.77 -8.78 -7.68
CA SER A 384 5.77 -8.35 -6.29
C SER A 384 4.55 -7.51 -5.93
N ILE A 385 4.15 -7.60 -4.66
CA ILE A 385 3.23 -6.66 -4.02
C ILE A 385 3.95 -6.10 -2.80
N THR A 386 4.24 -4.81 -2.84
CA THR A 386 4.68 -4.05 -1.68
C THR A 386 3.45 -3.42 -1.03
N PHE A 387 3.22 -3.71 0.24
CA PHE A 387 2.06 -3.23 0.97
C PHE A 387 2.47 -2.23 2.06
N ILE A 388 1.88 -1.04 2.03
CA ILE A 388 2.06 -0.01 3.05
C ILE A 388 0.68 0.45 3.53
N GLY A 389 0.36 0.11 4.79
CA GLY A 389 -0.88 0.55 5.44
C GLY A 389 -0.64 1.78 6.31
N THR A 390 -1.66 2.59 6.52
CA THR A 390 -1.66 3.59 7.60
C THR A 390 -2.47 3.08 8.78
N VAL A 391 -2.09 3.52 9.96
CA VAL A 391 -2.83 3.29 11.20
C VAL A 391 -3.05 4.65 11.88
N SER A 392 -4.29 4.94 12.26
CA SER A 392 -4.65 6.14 13.01
C SER A 392 -5.06 5.74 14.43
N PRO A 393 -4.10 5.55 15.34
CA PRO A 393 -4.40 5.12 16.69
C PRO A 393 -5.18 6.19 17.44
N ALA A 394 -6.22 5.79 18.17
CA ALA A 394 -7.02 6.69 18.98
C ALA A 394 -6.15 7.40 20.04
N GLY A 395 -6.20 8.74 20.06
CA GLY A 395 -5.37 9.54 20.96
C GLY A 395 -3.86 9.42 20.75
N GLY A 396 -3.40 8.93 19.60
CA GLY A 396 -1.97 8.71 19.31
C GLY A 396 -1.34 7.54 20.07
N ASN A 397 -2.15 6.67 20.67
CA ASN A 397 -1.67 5.54 21.47
C ASN A 397 -1.15 4.40 20.57
N LEU A 398 0.15 4.33 20.36
CA LEU A 398 0.81 3.27 19.59
C LEU A 398 0.77 1.86 20.25
N LYS A 399 0.21 1.76 21.46
CA LYS A 399 0.04 0.47 22.18
C LYS A 399 -1.37 -0.11 22.01
N GLU A 400 -2.21 0.49 21.17
CA GLU A 400 -3.52 -0.08 20.87
C GLU A 400 -3.40 -1.43 20.13
N PRO A 401 -4.42 -2.32 20.22
CA PRO A 401 -4.33 -3.68 19.66
C PRO A 401 -4.02 -3.73 18.16
N VAL A 402 -4.58 -2.84 17.36
CA VAL A 402 -4.36 -2.83 15.91
C VAL A 402 -2.90 -2.51 15.59
N THR A 403 -2.35 -1.45 16.18
CA THR A 403 -0.95 -1.05 16.01
C THR A 403 0.00 -2.14 16.49
N GLU A 404 -0.22 -2.71 17.68
CA GLU A 404 0.62 -3.76 18.24
C GLU A 404 0.59 -5.06 17.40
N ASN A 405 -0.58 -5.46 16.90
CA ASN A 405 -0.66 -6.63 16.02
C ASN A 405 -0.05 -6.37 14.65
N THR A 406 -0.18 -5.16 14.12
CA THR A 406 0.46 -4.78 12.85
C THR A 406 1.99 -4.77 12.97
N LYS A 407 2.55 -4.27 14.09
CA LYS A 407 4.00 -4.33 14.37
C LYS A 407 4.57 -5.74 14.31
N LYS A 408 3.80 -6.76 14.70
CA LYS A 408 4.26 -8.15 14.69
C LYS A 408 4.45 -8.71 13.28
N VAL A 409 3.69 -8.19 12.31
CA VAL A 409 3.65 -8.71 10.92
C VAL A 409 4.35 -7.82 9.93
N ALA A 410 4.17 -6.50 10.00
CA ALA A 410 4.86 -5.56 9.14
C ALA A 410 6.35 -5.49 9.47
N ARG A 411 7.18 -5.43 8.43
CA ARG A 411 8.64 -5.40 8.58
C ARG A 411 9.19 -3.99 8.71
N CYS A 412 8.47 -2.98 8.21
CA CYS A 412 8.82 -1.58 8.34
C CYS A 412 7.78 -0.84 9.18
N PHE A 413 8.26 0.04 10.02
CA PHE A 413 7.47 0.87 10.91
C PHE A 413 7.92 2.32 10.78
N TYR A 414 7.04 3.19 10.30
CA TYR A 414 7.30 4.61 10.08
C TYR A 414 6.44 5.44 11.03
N ALA A 415 6.86 5.56 12.29
CA ALA A 415 6.13 6.28 13.31
C ALA A 415 6.11 7.78 13.02
N LEU A 416 4.93 8.33 12.73
CA LEU A 416 4.75 9.78 12.63
C LEU A 416 4.51 10.38 14.01
N GLU A 417 5.24 11.43 14.32
CA GLU A 417 5.26 12.07 15.62
C GLU A 417 4.66 13.48 15.55
N GLN A 418 3.73 13.78 16.48
CA GLN A 418 3.07 15.08 16.54
C GLN A 418 4.06 16.21 16.83
N GLU A 419 5.02 16.00 17.72
CA GLU A 419 6.03 17.00 18.06
C GLU A 419 6.86 17.43 16.84
N ARG A 420 7.21 16.50 15.95
CA ARG A 420 7.90 16.82 14.71
C ARG A 420 7.03 17.64 13.76
N ALA A 421 5.75 17.26 13.64
CA ALA A 421 4.76 17.98 12.84
C ALA A 421 4.54 19.41 13.35
N ASP A 422 4.41 19.60 14.67
CA ASP A 422 4.25 20.90 15.32
C ASP A 422 5.48 21.80 15.08
N ARG A 423 6.66 21.21 15.01
CA ARG A 423 7.91 21.89 14.65
C ARG A 423 8.12 22.04 13.13
N LYS A 424 7.13 21.66 12.33
CA LYS A 424 7.16 21.66 10.84
C LYS A 424 8.34 20.87 10.25
N ARG A 425 8.73 19.79 10.91
CA ARG A 425 9.76 18.85 10.43
C ARG A 425 9.09 17.70 9.65
N TYR A 426 8.98 17.87 8.36
CA TYR A 426 8.33 16.89 7.47
C TYR A 426 9.33 16.19 6.54
N PRO A 427 9.12 14.89 6.22
CA PRO A 427 8.11 13.98 6.81
C PRO A 427 8.29 13.85 8.33
N ALA A 428 7.17 13.82 9.07
CA ALA A 428 7.23 13.81 10.54
C ALA A 428 7.60 12.43 11.13
N VAL A 429 8.37 11.64 10.40
CA VAL A 429 8.83 10.29 10.78
C VAL A 429 9.84 10.41 11.92
N ASN A 430 9.55 9.77 13.05
CA ASN A 430 10.50 9.67 14.16
C ASN A 430 11.64 8.71 13.78
N PRO A 431 12.90 9.17 13.68
CA PRO A 431 14.00 8.35 13.20
C PRO A 431 14.47 7.30 14.21
N ILE A 432 14.14 7.49 15.50
CA ILE A 432 14.58 6.63 16.61
C ILE A 432 13.59 5.47 16.81
N ASP A 433 12.28 5.77 16.83
CA ASP A 433 11.24 4.78 17.06
C ASP A 433 10.87 4.00 15.79
N SER A 434 11.16 4.56 14.61
CA SER A 434 10.96 3.89 13.33
C SER A 434 12.04 2.86 13.05
N TYR A 435 11.67 1.78 12.36
CA TYR A 435 12.61 0.72 12.01
C TYR A 435 12.28 0.06 10.67
N SER A 436 13.29 -0.60 10.12
CA SER A 436 13.16 -1.57 9.04
C SER A 436 13.89 -2.85 9.43
N LYS A 437 13.17 -3.96 9.51
CA LYS A 437 13.76 -5.28 9.78
C LYS A 437 14.52 -5.84 8.59
N TYR A 438 14.38 -5.25 7.41
CA TYR A 438 15.13 -5.66 6.22
C TYR A 438 16.62 -5.38 6.35
N LEU A 439 17.01 -4.39 7.15
CA LEU A 439 18.42 -4.12 7.48
C LEU A 439 19.13 -5.27 8.21
N GLU A 440 18.36 -6.19 8.81
CA GLU A 440 18.89 -7.35 9.54
C GLU A 440 19.11 -8.56 8.62
N TYR A 441 18.70 -8.49 7.34
CA TYR A 441 18.75 -9.64 6.43
C TYR A 441 20.02 -9.65 5.61
N PRO A 442 20.78 -10.77 5.62
CA PRO A 442 22.02 -10.90 4.84
C PRO A 442 21.83 -10.69 3.34
N GLU A 443 20.68 -11.10 2.81
CA GLU A 443 20.35 -10.95 1.39
C GLU A 443 20.19 -9.46 1.00
N PHE A 444 19.61 -8.67 1.89
CA PHE A 444 19.47 -7.23 1.70
C PHE A 444 20.84 -6.54 1.80
N GLU A 445 21.66 -6.92 2.77
CA GLU A 445 23.02 -6.37 2.92
C GLU A 445 23.89 -6.68 1.69
N ALA A 446 23.82 -7.91 1.15
CA ALA A 446 24.50 -8.27 -0.07
C ALA A 446 24.05 -7.42 -1.26
N TYR A 447 22.73 -7.20 -1.40
CA TYR A 447 22.17 -6.36 -2.45
C TYR A 447 22.64 -4.90 -2.33
N ILE A 448 22.62 -4.33 -1.14
CA ILE A 448 23.08 -2.95 -0.88
C ILE A 448 24.57 -2.79 -1.16
N THR A 449 25.38 -3.78 -0.75
CA THR A 449 26.82 -3.79 -1.02
C THR A 449 27.14 -3.79 -2.50
N GLU A 450 26.37 -4.53 -3.29
CA GLU A 450 26.56 -4.62 -4.75
C GLU A 450 26.07 -3.37 -5.49
N HIS A 451 24.94 -2.77 -5.07
CA HIS A 451 24.24 -1.72 -5.82
C HIS A 451 24.51 -0.30 -5.31
N ILE A 452 24.93 -0.14 -4.06
CA ILE A 452 25.26 1.16 -3.46
C ILE A 452 26.72 1.16 -3.06
N ASN A 453 27.02 0.69 -1.84
CA ASN A 453 28.41 0.46 -1.38
C ASN A 453 28.44 -0.43 -0.13
N ALA A 454 29.61 -1.02 0.15
CA ALA A 454 29.81 -1.92 1.28
C ALA A 454 29.73 -1.25 2.67
N GLU A 455 29.88 0.08 2.74
CA GLU A 455 29.88 0.83 4.00
C GLU A 455 28.48 1.39 4.34
N TRP A 456 27.51 1.26 3.45
CA TRP A 456 26.20 1.90 3.57
C TRP A 456 25.49 1.60 4.89
N THR A 457 25.35 0.32 5.23
CA THR A 457 24.67 -0.12 6.46
C THR A 457 25.39 0.41 7.71
N GLY A 458 26.73 0.46 7.69
CA GLY A 458 27.53 1.05 8.76
C GLY A 458 27.27 2.54 8.92
N LYS A 459 27.22 3.29 7.81
CA LYS A 459 26.93 4.74 7.81
C LYS A 459 25.52 5.03 8.34
N VAL A 460 24.52 4.27 7.92
CA VAL A 460 23.14 4.40 8.42
C VAL A 460 23.06 4.14 9.92
N THR A 461 23.74 3.11 10.40
CA THR A 461 23.81 2.80 11.85
C THR A 461 24.49 3.92 12.64
N GLU A 462 25.56 4.50 12.10
CA GLU A 462 26.23 5.65 12.70
C GLU A 462 25.29 6.87 12.77
N LEU A 463 24.57 7.20 11.69
CA LEU A 463 23.61 8.30 11.68
C LEU A 463 22.53 8.13 12.77
N LYS A 464 21.97 6.92 12.91
CA LYS A 464 21.00 6.61 13.97
C LYS A 464 21.57 6.79 15.37
N THR A 465 22.80 6.35 15.59
CA THR A 465 23.50 6.50 16.87
C THR A 465 23.72 7.98 17.21
N ARG A 466 24.10 8.79 16.21
CA ARG A 466 24.29 10.24 16.39
C ARG A 466 22.98 10.97 16.68
N LEU A 467 21.88 10.58 16.02
CA LEU A 467 20.55 11.12 16.30
C LEU A 467 20.09 10.79 17.73
N LEU A 468 20.31 9.57 18.18
CA LEU A 468 20.00 9.17 19.56
C LEU A 468 20.81 9.99 20.57
N ARG A 469 22.10 10.13 20.34
CA ARG A 469 22.98 10.93 21.21
C ARG A 469 22.59 12.41 21.21
N GLY A 470 22.22 12.96 20.06
CA GLY A 470 21.72 14.34 19.95
C GLY A 470 20.44 14.56 20.75
N LYS A 471 19.52 13.58 20.76
CA LYS A 471 18.29 13.63 21.57
C LYS A 471 18.61 13.65 23.08
N GLU A 472 19.49 12.79 23.54
CA GLU A 472 19.93 12.76 24.94
C GLU A 472 20.52 14.11 25.38
N ILE A 473 21.33 14.73 24.52
CA ILE A 473 21.93 16.04 24.81
C ILE A 473 20.88 17.15 24.77
N ALA A 474 19.93 17.11 23.83
CA ALA A 474 18.82 18.06 23.80
C ALA A 474 18.01 18.04 25.10
N GLU A 475 17.77 16.86 25.68
CA GLU A 475 17.12 16.73 26.99
C GLU A 475 17.96 17.36 28.11
N GLN A 476 19.29 17.18 28.08
CA GLN A 476 20.19 17.84 29.06
C GLN A 476 20.17 19.36 28.91
N ILE A 477 20.22 19.89 27.69
CA ILE A 477 20.12 21.33 27.43
C ILE A 477 18.81 21.90 27.94
N ASN A 478 17.69 21.18 27.71
CA ASN A 478 16.37 21.60 28.19
C ASN A 478 16.28 21.66 29.73
N ILE A 479 17.02 20.82 30.45
CA ILE A 479 17.02 20.77 31.92
C ILE A 479 18.00 21.79 32.51
N LEU A 480 19.22 21.92 31.97
CA LEU A 480 20.33 22.68 32.53
C LEU A 480 20.47 24.09 31.94
N GLY A 481 19.82 24.34 30.78
CA GLY A 481 20.06 25.54 29.97
C GLY A 481 21.35 25.45 29.14
N ASP A 482 21.43 26.30 28.12
CA ASP A 482 22.57 26.31 27.17
C ASP A 482 23.91 26.54 27.87
N ASP A 483 23.97 27.45 28.85
CA ASP A 483 25.16 27.76 29.61
C ASP A 483 25.60 26.64 30.58
N GLY A 484 24.69 25.75 30.94
CA GLY A 484 24.94 24.64 31.86
C GLY A 484 25.57 23.41 31.20
N VAL A 485 25.72 23.41 29.87
CA VAL A 485 26.18 22.27 29.09
C VAL A 485 27.51 22.60 28.40
N PRO A 486 28.53 21.70 28.40
CA PRO A 486 29.81 21.93 27.72
C PRO A 486 29.65 22.23 26.22
N VAL A 487 30.54 23.05 25.66
CA VAL A 487 30.52 23.46 24.25
C VAL A 487 30.59 22.25 23.31
N GLU A 488 31.35 21.21 23.65
CA GLU A 488 31.45 19.97 22.87
C GLU A 488 30.12 19.25 22.74
N TYR A 489 29.26 19.36 23.75
CA TYR A 489 27.90 18.75 23.68
C TYR A 489 27.00 19.53 22.71
N HIS A 490 27.14 20.86 22.65
CA HIS A 490 26.48 21.66 21.63
C HIS A 490 26.91 21.28 20.21
N VAL A 491 28.20 20.97 20.01
CA VAL A 491 28.69 20.47 18.71
C VAL A 491 28.03 19.15 18.35
N ILE A 492 27.94 18.21 19.28
CA ILE A 492 27.28 16.91 19.04
C ILE A 492 25.79 17.11 18.75
N PHE A 493 25.10 17.95 19.51
CA PHE A 493 23.70 18.29 19.28
C PHE A 493 23.46 18.87 17.87
N TRP A 494 24.29 19.87 17.47
CA TRP A 494 24.13 20.50 16.17
C TRP A 494 24.53 19.61 14.99
N LYS A 495 25.45 18.66 15.16
CA LYS A 495 25.71 17.58 14.19
C LYS A 495 24.49 16.68 14.02
N SER A 496 23.77 16.39 15.10
CA SER A 496 22.49 15.66 15.04
C SER A 496 21.40 16.48 14.32
N GLU A 497 21.29 17.79 14.59
CA GLU A 497 20.38 18.69 13.88
C GLU A 497 20.72 18.78 12.39
N LEU A 498 21.99 18.76 12.00
CA LEU A 498 22.41 18.69 10.60
C LEU A 498 21.89 17.43 9.91
N ILE A 499 21.99 16.27 10.57
CA ILE A 499 21.42 15.01 10.05
C ILE A 499 19.92 15.15 9.85
N ASP A 500 19.20 15.67 10.84
CA ASP A 500 17.74 15.84 10.79
C ASP A 500 17.35 16.78 9.64
N PHE A 501 17.92 17.96 9.55
CA PHE A 501 17.55 18.97 8.56
C PHE A 501 17.94 18.61 7.12
N VAL A 502 18.99 17.84 6.91
CA VAL A 502 19.54 17.57 5.57
C VAL A 502 19.12 16.22 5.03
N ILE A 503 19.05 15.20 5.88
CA ILE A 503 18.69 13.83 5.47
C ILE A 503 17.21 13.55 5.74
N LEU A 504 16.72 13.82 6.95
CA LEU A 504 15.37 13.38 7.35
C LEU A 504 14.27 14.28 6.82
N GLN A 505 14.49 15.60 6.77
CA GLN A 505 13.50 16.54 6.25
C GLN A 505 13.58 16.63 4.74
N GLN A 506 12.42 16.65 4.11
CA GLN A 506 12.28 16.71 2.66
C GLN A 506 10.98 17.42 2.31
N ASP A 507 11.03 18.35 1.37
CA ASP A 507 9.85 19.08 0.91
C ASP A 507 9.14 18.28 -0.19
N ALA A 508 7.99 17.71 0.15
CA ALA A 508 7.19 16.92 -0.78
C ALA A 508 6.54 17.75 -1.90
N PHE A 509 6.53 19.07 -1.79
CA PHE A 509 5.92 20.00 -2.74
C PHE A 509 6.92 20.71 -3.65
N ASP A 510 8.22 20.61 -3.36
CA ASP A 510 9.26 21.14 -4.23
C ASP A 510 9.53 20.20 -5.40
N GLU A 511 9.77 20.72 -6.60
CA GLU A 511 9.97 19.92 -7.80
C GLU A 511 11.26 19.09 -7.76
N VAL A 512 12.29 19.55 -7.04
CA VAL A 512 13.61 18.92 -6.97
C VAL A 512 13.76 18.10 -5.69
N ASP A 513 13.46 18.71 -4.53
CA ASP A 513 13.67 18.06 -3.23
C ASP A 513 12.70 16.91 -2.99
N ALA A 514 11.48 16.96 -3.58
CA ALA A 514 10.49 15.91 -3.41
C ALA A 514 10.97 14.52 -3.83
N VAL A 515 11.89 14.43 -4.80
CA VAL A 515 12.45 13.17 -5.31
C VAL A 515 13.96 13.19 -5.18
N THR A 516 14.50 12.33 -4.34
CA THR A 516 15.96 12.17 -4.22
C THR A 516 16.36 10.76 -4.68
N PRO A 517 16.96 10.62 -5.89
CA PRO A 517 17.46 9.33 -6.37
C PRO A 517 18.55 8.78 -5.45
N MET A 518 18.71 7.46 -5.42
CA MET A 518 19.64 6.80 -4.48
C MET A 518 21.08 7.26 -4.62
N GLU A 519 21.54 7.53 -5.84
CA GLU A 519 22.89 8.09 -6.09
C GLU A 519 23.09 9.43 -5.36
N ARG A 520 22.08 10.29 -5.38
CA ARG A 520 22.12 11.57 -4.67
C ARG A 520 22.03 11.38 -3.15
N GLN A 521 21.22 10.44 -2.69
CA GLN A 521 21.14 10.10 -1.26
C GLN A 521 22.50 9.64 -0.73
N GLU A 522 23.20 8.81 -1.49
CA GLU A 522 24.56 8.35 -1.14
C GLU A 522 25.53 9.53 -0.99
N GLU A 523 25.52 10.48 -1.94
CA GLU A 523 26.38 11.67 -1.88
C GLU A 523 26.05 12.55 -0.67
N ILE A 524 24.76 12.76 -0.36
CA ILE A 524 24.31 13.50 0.81
C ILE A 524 24.76 12.82 2.10
N VAL A 525 24.59 11.51 2.22
CA VAL A 525 24.98 10.73 3.40
C VAL A 525 26.50 10.80 3.61
N ASN A 526 27.29 10.61 2.55
CA ASN A 526 28.75 10.71 2.63
C ASN A 526 29.18 12.10 3.10
N MET A 527 28.63 13.15 2.52
CA MET A 527 28.91 14.54 2.90
C MET A 527 28.59 14.80 4.38
N VAL A 528 27.43 14.36 4.86
CA VAL A 528 27.02 14.56 6.25
C VAL A 528 27.89 13.75 7.22
N ILE A 529 28.25 12.52 6.87
CA ILE A 529 29.17 11.69 7.67
C ILE A 529 30.56 12.34 7.77
N ASP A 530 31.09 12.85 6.66
CA ASP A 530 32.42 13.54 6.65
C ASP A 530 32.42 14.77 7.56
N ILE A 531 31.33 15.55 7.56
CA ILE A 531 31.14 16.67 8.48
C ILE A 531 31.05 16.17 9.93
N CYS A 532 30.34 15.08 10.17
CA CYS A 532 30.24 14.49 11.50
C CYS A 532 31.56 13.98 12.05
N HIS A 533 32.46 13.49 11.18
CA HIS A 533 33.82 13.07 11.56
C HIS A 533 34.78 14.24 11.71
N THR A 534 34.46 15.42 11.21
CA THR A 534 35.33 16.59 11.32
C THR A 534 35.26 17.15 12.74
N ASP A 535 36.43 17.40 13.34
CA ASP A 535 36.53 18.08 14.62
C ASP A 535 36.54 19.59 14.41
N PHE A 536 35.70 20.28 15.18
CA PHE A 536 35.54 21.73 15.14
C PHE A 536 35.92 22.35 16.50
N SER A 537 36.45 23.57 16.49
CA SER A 537 36.75 24.33 17.69
C SER A 537 35.95 25.61 17.75
N PHE A 538 35.33 25.86 18.92
CA PHE A 538 34.51 27.04 19.20
C PHE A 538 34.76 27.52 20.63
N ASP A 539 34.60 28.83 20.85
CA ASP A 539 34.77 29.44 22.16
C ASP A 539 33.53 29.37 23.03
N ASN A 540 32.33 29.31 22.40
CA ASN A 540 31.03 29.30 23.09
C ASN A 540 29.95 28.65 22.23
N PHE A 541 28.82 28.35 22.86
CA PHE A 541 27.68 27.67 22.21
C PHE A 541 26.98 28.51 21.12
N VAL A 542 27.03 29.85 21.21
CA VAL A 542 26.44 30.75 20.21
C VAL A 542 27.19 30.63 18.88
N GLU A 543 28.50 30.55 18.92
CA GLU A 543 29.31 30.32 17.72
C GLU A 543 29.02 28.98 17.09
N VAL A 544 28.85 27.93 17.90
CA VAL A 544 28.43 26.60 17.40
C VAL A 544 27.10 26.70 16.67
N MET A 545 26.10 27.30 17.30
CA MET A 545 24.76 27.45 16.75
C MET A 545 24.80 28.22 15.42
N ASP A 546 25.47 29.36 15.36
CA ASP A 546 25.50 30.20 14.16
C ASP A 546 26.23 29.51 13.01
N PHE A 547 27.33 28.82 13.31
CA PHE A 547 28.08 28.06 12.33
C PHE A 547 27.25 26.93 11.70
N PHE A 548 26.62 26.09 12.52
CA PHE A 548 25.81 24.99 12.02
C PHE A 548 24.52 25.45 11.34
N LYS A 549 23.91 26.56 11.78
CA LYS A 549 22.77 27.16 11.06
C LYS A 549 23.12 27.59 9.64
N LYS A 550 24.31 28.22 9.45
CA LYS A 550 24.80 28.55 8.11
C LYS A 550 25.01 27.29 7.27
N MET A 551 25.64 26.27 7.85
CA MET A 551 25.92 25.00 7.20
C MET A 551 24.63 24.30 6.77
N ILE A 552 23.64 24.18 7.66
CA ILE A 552 22.33 23.61 7.39
C ILE A 552 21.64 24.38 6.24
N ASN A 553 21.72 25.71 6.25
CA ASN A 553 21.12 26.51 5.19
C ASN A 553 21.73 26.22 3.82
N ILE A 554 23.07 26.15 3.73
CA ILE A 554 23.77 25.77 2.48
C ILE A 554 23.34 24.38 2.01
N CYS A 555 23.32 23.39 2.90
CA CYS A 555 22.91 22.02 2.57
C CYS A 555 21.44 21.97 2.10
N LYS A 556 20.54 22.74 2.72
CA LYS A 556 19.15 22.85 2.26
C LYS A 556 19.04 23.46 0.86
N GLN A 557 19.80 24.52 0.57
CA GLN A 557 19.85 25.10 -0.77
C GLN A 557 20.40 24.09 -1.80
N MET A 558 21.36 23.24 -1.41
CA MET A 558 21.81 22.13 -2.25
C MET A 558 20.67 21.16 -2.55
N ASN A 559 19.84 20.82 -1.56
CA ASN A 559 18.71 19.90 -1.75
C ASN A 559 17.68 20.45 -2.74
N TYR A 560 17.44 21.75 -2.78
CA TYR A 560 16.55 22.42 -3.75
C TYR A 560 17.19 22.63 -5.13
N ALA A 561 18.51 22.54 -5.26
CA ALA A 561 19.19 22.67 -6.54
C ALA A 561 19.16 21.37 -7.34
N GLN A 562 19.03 21.44 -8.66
CA GLN A 562 19.17 20.29 -9.55
C GLN A 562 20.52 19.58 -9.30
N PHE A 563 20.47 18.26 -9.16
CA PHE A 563 21.64 17.44 -8.87
C PHE A 563 22.76 17.67 -9.90
N ARG A 564 23.97 17.95 -9.42
CA ARG A 564 25.16 18.24 -10.22
C ARG A 564 25.03 19.46 -11.15
N SER A 565 24.05 20.33 -10.93
CA SER A 565 23.96 21.60 -11.63
C SER A 565 25.10 22.56 -11.22
N PRO A 566 25.39 23.63 -12.00
CA PRO A 566 26.35 24.64 -11.59
C PRO A 566 26.02 25.27 -10.22
N GLN A 567 24.75 25.44 -9.90
CA GLN A 567 24.30 25.97 -8.62
C GLN A 567 24.56 24.98 -7.48
N TYR A 568 24.32 23.70 -7.70
CA TYR A 568 24.63 22.63 -6.74
C TYR A 568 26.14 22.60 -6.42
N VAL A 569 26.98 22.66 -7.44
CA VAL A 569 28.44 22.67 -7.29
C VAL A 569 28.94 23.93 -6.54
N GLU A 570 28.31 25.07 -6.78
CA GLU A 570 28.64 26.30 -6.06
C GLU A 570 28.31 26.19 -4.57
N PHE A 571 27.18 25.63 -4.21
CA PHE A 571 26.85 25.37 -2.80
C PHE A 571 27.78 24.33 -2.18
N GLN A 572 28.20 23.31 -2.90
CA GLN A 572 29.21 22.35 -2.44
C GLN A 572 30.52 23.06 -2.08
N LYS A 573 30.96 23.98 -2.94
CA LYS A 573 32.19 24.77 -2.70
C LYS A 573 32.04 25.65 -1.45
N GLN A 574 30.93 26.38 -1.31
CA GLN A 574 30.65 27.20 -0.14
C GLN A 574 30.65 26.38 1.15
N LEU A 575 30.09 25.17 1.11
CA LEU A 575 30.10 24.24 2.25
C LEU A 575 31.53 23.82 2.63
N GLN A 576 32.37 23.49 1.63
CA GLN A 576 33.76 23.10 1.86
C GLN A 576 34.58 24.27 2.47
N GLU A 577 34.36 25.48 1.98
CA GLU A 577 34.99 26.69 2.51
C GLU A 577 34.58 26.93 3.99
N LEU A 578 33.27 26.82 4.28
CA LEU A 578 32.76 26.98 5.63
C LEU A 578 33.31 25.90 6.60
N VAL A 579 33.35 24.64 6.18
CA VAL A 579 33.95 23.56 7.00
C VAL A 579 35.42 23.85 7.30
N ALA A 580 36.18 24.35 6.31
CA ALA A 580 37.60 24.65 6.48
C ALA A 580 37.86 25.80 7.47
N GLU A 581 36.91 26.73 7.68
CA GLU A 581 37.07 27.87 8.60
C GLU A 581 37.27 27.46 10.07
N ARG A 582 36.61 26.37 10.52
CA ARG A 582 36.60 25.96 11.94
C ARG A 582 37.12 24.55 12.17
N LYS A 583 37.64 23.89 11.14
CA LYS A 583 38.26 22.57 11.25
C LYS A 583 39.53 22.65 12.08
N VAL A 584 39.65 21.78 13.08
CA VAL A 584 40.89 21.61 13.84
C VAL A 584 41.97 21.05 12.92
N LYS A 585 43.13 21.70 12.88
CA LYS A 585 44.26 21.32 12.01
C LYS A 585 45.00 20.10 12.54
#